data_5866c4bfcffcc8e6d82355bbbac9b4d4
#
_entry.id   5866c4bfcffcc8e6d82355bbbac9b4d4
#
_cell.length_a   1.000
_cell.length_b   1.000
_cell.length_c   1.000
_cell.angle_alpha   90.00
_cell.angle_beta   90.00
_cell.angle_gamma   90.00
#
_symmetry.space_group_name_H-M   'P 1'
#
loop_
_entity.id
_entity.type
_entity.pdbx_description
1 polymer ?
#
loop_
_entity_poly.entity_id
_entity_poly.type
_entity_poly.pdbx_seq_one_letter_code
_entity_poly.pdbx_strand_id
1 'polypeptide(L)'
;MNLFDLDNVDKTLQSTIRVLIYPNITFQRDLEKDSYIQVVKNQIKLLNEIRSDLWFYMILPCPVPSLQFENVTQWYTEFETYPPTMRSNFRVDVMKKLLSKRLDFDLIMSHLPEHTHQLLNTMYNVTHHMPPVFGYCHWFDLKEVVAWPKDSFLQNITGLLEYDRCYLNTQHQKDMVIKQASETVGPKTISTLNEILTVQHLGVNISDIVEDINESPEKIIVFNHRPDTYKHFKQFIAVCDKLWKLRQDFKVWIPLLAESDKEYVITTKGDKRWYYDELKKCYMGFSPKQKYGGWSVAMTDGMMNGVPYIMYDDTYYHELNDKGDFFKNDDEALMLMNTYLDNPDFRNEQAEQALDCIRENLIYKDKIFEMNSYMNDLLSRQKTMRNTPKLQDIVAMIQSNKVMSKAQIISELGWGRGIKWSPYRRAILKHPNIYDMGNDEPIYHYIHPWIKLHKKDLSSP
;
A
#
# COMPACT_ATOMS: atom_id res chain seq x y z
N MET A 1 26.39 16.89 26.03
CA MET A 1 26.18 15.50 25.76
C MET A 1 27.44 14.96 25.10
N ASN A 2 28.19 14.13 25.81
CA ASN A 2 29.54 13.72 25.44
C ASN A 2 29.50 12.74 24.24
N LEU A 3 30.34 13.00 23.25
CA LEU A 3 30.53 12.23 21.99
C LEU A 3 31.19 10.84 22.16
N PHE A 4 31.25 10.29 23.41
CA PHE A 4 32.05 9.11 23.72
C PHE A 4 31.28 7.91 24.28
N ASP A 5 29.99 7.75 23.94
CA ASP A 5 29.22 6.55 24.31
C ASP A 5 28.81 5.70 23.09
N LEU A 6 29.62 5.74 22.03
CA LEU A 6 29.39 4.95 20.82
C LEU A 6 29.59 3.44 21.04
N ASP A 7 30.42 3.02 22.00
CA ASP A 7 30.72 1.63 22.25
C ASP A 7 29.61 0.87 23.00
N ASN A 8 28.73 1.55 23.72
CA ASN A 8 27.55 0.95 24.37
C ASN A 8 26.32 0.90 23.49
N VAL A 9 26.23 1.79 22.49
CA VAL A 9 25.15 1.82 21.49
C VAL A 9 25.25 0.62 20.56
N ASP A 10 26.45 0.12 20.31
CA ASP A 10 26.68 -0.95 19.30
C ASP A 10 26.25 -2.36 19.77
N LYS A 11 26.28 -2.65 21.07
CA LYS A 11 25.91 -3.99 21.59
C LYS A 11 24.41 -4.23 21.67
N THR A 12 23.62 -3.19 21.93
CA THR A 12 22.14 -3.26 21.89
C THR A 12 21.61 -3.26 20.44
N LEU A 13 22.37 -2.73 19.50
CA LEU A 13 22.01 -2.66 18.07
C LEU A 13 22.26 -3.95 17.29
N GLN A 14 23.02 -4.93 17.83
CA GLN A 14 23.31 -6.20 17.12
C GLN A 14 22.11 -7.12 16.96
N SER A 15 21.03 -6.93 17.73
CA SER A 15 19.78 -7.69 17.62
C SER A 15 18.65 -6.91 16.92
N THR A 16 18.88 -5.66 16.55
CA THR A 16 17.84 -4.78 16.01
C THR A 16 17.65 -5.02 14.51
N ILE A 17 16.42 -5.29 14.11
CA ILE A 17 16.01 -5.43 12.71
C ILE A 17 15.74 -4.04 12.14
N ARG A 18 16.39 -3.70 11.04
CA ARG A 18 16.35 -2.39 10.42
C ARG A 18 15.47 -2.40 9.18
N VAL A 19 14.38 -1.66 9.24
CA VAL A 19 13.38 -1.59 8.18
C VAL A 19 13.45 -0.23 7.51
N LEU A 20 13.75 -0.21 6.21
CA LEU A 20 13.63 1.01 5.41
C LEU A 20 12.19 1.16 4.94
N ILE A 21 11.52 2.25 5.29
CA ILE A 21 10.16 2.57 4.82
C ILE A 21 10.24 3.62 3.72
N TYR A 22 9.68 3.29 2.56
CA TYR A 22 9.51 4.20 1.43
C TYR A 22 8.02 4.42 1.17
N PRO A 23 7.41 5.47 1.78
CA PRO A 23 5.97 5.68 1.74
C PRO A 23 5.50 6.31 0.43
N ASN A 24 4.25 6.08 0.06
CA ASN A 24 3.59 6.76 -1.06
C ASN A 24 2.99 8.09 -0.58
N ILE A 25 3.79 9.13 -0.57
CA ILE A 25 3.34 10.46 -0.16
C ILE A 25 3.10 11.31 -1.39
N THR A 26 1.88 11.82 -1.49
CA THR A 26 1.55 12.93 -2.38
C THR A 26 2.00 14.20 -1.67
N PHE A 27 2.75 15.09 -2.34
CA PHE A 27 3.16 16.34 -1.73
C PHE A 27 1.93 17.14 -1.28
N GLN A 28 1.71 17.18 0.02
CA GLN A 28 0.73 18.04 0.68
C GLN A 28 1.51 18.97 1.61
N ARG A 29 1.02 20.21 1.75
CA ARG A 29 1.63 21.18 2.68
C ARG A 29 1.60 20.71 4.14
N ASP A 30 0.67 19.81 4.48
CA ASP A 30 0.47 19.25 5.80
C ASP A 30 0.44 17.73 5.72
N LEU A 31 1.61 17.10 5.90
CA LEU A 31 1.75 15.64 5.88
C LEU A 31 1.05 14.95 7.05
N GLU A 32 0.75 15.67 8.14
CA GLU A 32 0.00 15.13 9.27
C GLU A 32 -1.43 14.71 8.86
N LYS A 33 -1.97 15.30 7.80
CA LYS A 33 -3.28 14.97 7.25
C LYS A 33 -3.23 13.96 6.10
N ASP A 34 -2.05 13.53 5.70
CA ASP A 34 -1.91 12.55 4.63
C ASP A 34 -2.37 11.17 5.11
N SER A 35 -3.28 10.56 4.37
CA SER A 35 -3.85 9.24 4.73
C SER A 35 -2.80 8.13 4.78
N TYR A 36 -1.75 8.21 3.96
CA TYR A 36 -0.66 7.25 3.97
C TYR A 36 0.21 7.35 5.21
N ILE A 37 0.49 8.58 5.65
CA ILE A 37 1.19 8.82 6.91
C ILE A 37 0.41 8.21 8.07
N GLN A 38 -0.92 8.35 8.08
CA GLN A 38 -1.75 7.74 9.13
C GLN A 38 -1.71 6.20 9.07
N VAL A 39 -1.72 5.60 7.88
CA VAL A 39 -1.57 4.15 7.71
C VAL A 39 -0.22 3.68 8.26
N VAL A 40 0.89 4.29 7.83
CA VAL A 40 2.24 3.92 8.27
C VAL A 40 2.41 4.14 9.77
N LYS A 41 1.88 5.23 10.31
CA LYS A 41 1.88 5.52 11.76
C LYS A 41 1.20 4.42 12.56
N ASN A 42 0.02 3.98 12.12
CA ASN A 42 -0.70 2.89 12.76
C ASN A 42 0.06 1.56 12.64
N GLN A 43 0.65 1.27 11.49
CA GLN A 43 1.49 0.08 11.31
C GLN A 43 2.68 0.07 12.27
N ILE A 44 3.42 1.16 12.37
CA ILE A 44 4.57 1.27 13.30
C ILE A 44 4.09 1.11 14.74
N LYS A 45 3.02 1.82 15.14
CA LYS A 45 2.46 1.73 16.49
C LYS A 45 2.14 0.28 16.87
N LEU A 46 1.38 -0.41 16.03
CA LEU A 46 0.95 -1.78 16.30
C LEU A 46 2.09 -2.80 16.19
N LEU A 47 3.05 -2.60 15.30
CA LEU A 47 4.25 -3.44 15.26
C LEU A 47 5.07 -3.28 16.54
N ASN A 48 5.18 -2.06 17.10
CA ASN A 48 5.85 -1.80 18.37
C ASN A 48 5.15 -2.45 19.57
N GLU A 49 3.82 -2.65 19.51
CA GLU A 49 3.09 -3.42 20.53
C GLU A 49 3.40 -4.93 20.48
N ILE A 50 3.77 -5.44 19.29
CA ILE A 50 4.02 -6.86 19.06
C ILE A 50 5.48 -7.24 19.34
N ARG A 51 6.42 -6.32 19.00
CA ARG A 51 7.86 -6.57 19.09
C ARG A 51 8.67 -5.29 19.31
N SER A 52 9.76 -5.41 20.04
CA SER A 52 10.62 -4.28 20.44
C SER A 52 11.96 -4.22 19.68
N ASP A 53 12.21 -5.16 18.76
CA ASP A 53 13.49 -5.29 18.06
C ASP A 53 13.52 -4.63 16.68
N LEU A 54 12.50 -3.82 16.32
CA LEU A 54 12.43 -3.09 15.06
C LEU A 54 12.99 -1.67 15.21
N TRP A 55 13.70 -1.23 14.18
CA TRP A 55 14.08 0.17 13.97
C TRP A 55 13.69 0.59 12.56
N PHE A 56 12.92 1.66 12.44
CA PHE A 56 12.40 2.14 11.17
C PHE A 56 13.18 3.37 10.69
N TYR A 57 13.55 3.35 9.41
CA TYR A 57 14.13 4.48 8.71
C TYR A 57 13.15 4.92 7.62
N MET A 58 12.56 6.10 7.77
CA MET A 58 11.56 6.61 6.85
C MET A 58 12.14 7.67 5.93
N ILE A 59 11.91 7.51 4.63
CA ILE A 59 12.26 8.53 3.63
C ILE A 59 11.07 9.44 3.43
N LEU A 60 11.20 10.69 3.83
CA LEU A 60 10.14 11.70 3.85
C LEU A 60 10.56 12.98 3.11
N PRO A 61 9.63 13.75 2.53
CA PRO A 61 9.96 15.05 1.96
C PRO A 61 10.29 16.12 3.02
N CYS A 62 9.69 16.04 4.20
CA CYS A 62 9.91 16.94 5.33
C CYS A 62 9.57 16.24 6.66
N PRO A 63 9.90 16.86 7.82
CA PRO A 63 9.57 16.32 9.14
C PRO A 63 8.08 16.09 9.35
N VAL A 64 7.74 14.96 9.99
CA VAL A 64 6.38 14.61 10.40
C VAL A 64 6.38 14.37 11.91
N PRO A 65 5.95 15.36 12.73
CA PRO A 65 5.99 15.28 14.19
C PRO A 65 5.24 14.06 14.76
N SER A 66 4.11 13.67 14.17
CA SER A 66 3.34 12.52 14.67
C SER A 66 4.01 11.15 14.46
N LEU A 67 5.13 11.10 13.73
CA LEU A 67 5.98 9.92 13.52
C LEU A 67 7.22 9.90 14.41
N GLN A 68 7.27 10.71 15.47
CA GLN A 68 8.35 10.72 16.46
C GLN A 68 8.17 9.57 17.47
N PHE A 69 8.42 8.33 17.02
CA PHE A 69 8.60 7.17 17.87
C PHE A 69 10.09 7.02 18.23
N GLU A 70 10.41 6.44 19.38
CA GLU A 70 11.80 6.25 19.83
C GLU A 70 12.65 5.43 18.85
N ASN A 71 12.02 4.51 18.14
CA ASN A 71 12.64 3.62 17.16
C ASN A 71 12.41 4.04 15.70
N VAL A 72 12.11 5.32 15.45
CA VAL A 72 11.93 5.86 14.09
C VAL A 72 12.95 6.95 13.79
N THR A 73 13.72 6.74 12.74
CA THR A 73 14.60 7.76 12.16
C THR A 73 14.00 8.30 10.89
N GLN A 74 13.72 9.59 10.84
CA GLN A 74 13.20 10.25 9.64
C GLN A 74 14.37 10.80 8.79
N TRP A 75 14.42 10.42 7.52
CA TRP A 75 15.37 10.93 6.52
C TRP A 75 14.66 11.82 5.53
N TYR A 76 15.17 13.01 5.31
CA TYR A 76 14.52 14.01 4.47
C TYR A 76 15.19 14.08 3.10
N THR A 77 14.35 14.13 2.08
CA THR A 77 14.80 14.23 0.68
C THR A 77 15.09 15.64 0.24
N GLU A 78 14.82 16.65 1.09
CA GLU A 78 15.02 18.07 0.77
C GLU A 78 14.44 18.43 -0.60
N PHE A 79 13.23 17.99 -0.88
CA PHE A 79 12.53 18.40 -2.10
C PHE A 79 12.17 19.88 -1.98
N GLU A 80 13.08 20.75 -2.38
CA GLU A 80 12.71 22.08 -2.77
C GLU A 80 11.72 21.99 -3.93
N THR A 81 10.51 22.43 -3.65
CA THR A 81 9.57 22.96 -4.64
C THR A 81 9.38 22.16 -5.93
N TYR A 82 8.92 20.89 -5.87
CA TYR A 82 8.35 20.31 -7.06
C TYR A 82 6.93 19.79 -6.80
N PRO A 83 5.93 20.43 -7.39
CA PRO A 83 4.63 19.81 -7.49
C PRO A 83 4.69 18.73 -8.57
N PRO A 84 3.86 17.72 -8.50
CA PRO A 84 2.92 17.44 -7.42
C PRO A 84 3.11 16.10 -6.74
N THR A 85 4.11 15.28 -7.04
CA THR A 85 4.16 13.94 -6.45
C THR A 85 5.58 13.41 -6.37
N MET A 86 5.96 12.85 -5.22
CA MET A 86 7.12 11.95 -5.13
C MET A 86 7.07 10.83 -6.19
N ARG A 87 5.88 10.49 -6.66
CA ARG A 87 5.61 9.47 -7.67
C ARG A 87 6.22 9.75 -9.04
N SER A 88 6.41 11.00 -9.43
CA SER A 88 6.89 11.35 -10.77
C SER A 88 8.41 11.46 -10.87
N ASN A 89 9.15 11.58 -9.76
CA ASN A 89 10.58 11.90 -9.79
C ASN A 89 11.39 11.14 -8.74
N PHE A 90 11.96 10.00 -9.13
CA PHE A 90 12.95 9.33 -8.31
C PHE A 90 14.32 10.02 -8.46
N ARG A 91 14.81 10.64 -7.40
CA ARG A 91 16.11 11.33 -7.39
C ARG A 91 17.23 10.40 -6.91
N VAL A 92 17.93 9.82 -7.86
CA VAL A 92 19.05 8.88 -7.61
C VAL A 92 20.16 9.50 -6.77
N ASP A 93 20.50 10.78 -7.01
CA ASP A 93 21.52 11.52 -6.27
C ASP A 93 21.18 11.68 -4.79
N VAL A 94 19.93 12.07 -4.49
CA VAL A 94 19.44 12.19 -3.11
C VAL A 94 19.37 10.83 -2.42
N MET A 95 18.87 9.80 -3.12
CA MET A 95 18.77 8.44 -2.56
C MET A 95 20.17 7.87 -2.28
N LYS A 96 21.16 8.07 -3.14
CA LYS A 96 22.55 7.69 -2.85
C LYS A 96 23.07 8.34 -1.57
N LYS A 97 22.86 9.65 -1.41
CA LYS A 97 23.27 10.39 -0.22
C LYS A 97 22.60 9.84 1.05
N LEU A 98 21.29 9.55 0.99
CA LEU A 98 20.55 9.00 2.13
C LEU A 98 20.98 7.58 2.47
N LEU A 99 21.05 6.70 1.48
CA LEU A 99 21.42 5.30 1.66
C LEU A 99 22.88 5.14 2.10
N SER A 100 23.77 6.07 1.76
CA SER A 100 25.17 6.07 2.24
C SER A 100 25.30 6.34 3.74
N LYS A 101 24.27 6.87 4.40
CA LYS A 101 24.28 7.06 5.86
C LYS A 101 24.17 5.73 6.61
N ARG A 102 23.60 4.71 5.98
CA ARG A 102 23.44 3.37 6.54
C ARG A 102 23.37 2.33 5.43
N LEU A 103 24.11 1.24 5.61
CA LEU A 103 24.34 0.25 4.54
C LEU A 103 23.66 -1.11 4.81
N ASP A 104 23.08 -1.34 5.99
CA ASP A 104 22.74 -2.66 6.51
C ASP A 104 21.26 -2.81 6.88
N PHE A 105 20.37 -2.51 5.94
CA PHE A 105 18.94 -2.77 6.11
C PHE A 105 18.63 -4.27 6.01
N ASP A 106 17.74 -4.74 6.89
CA ASP A 106 17.28 -6.12 6.89
C ASP A 106 16.03 -6.32 6.02
N LEU A 107 15.16 -5.29 5.95
CA LEU A 107 13.92 -5.29 5.19
C LEU A 107 13.68 -3.94 4.53
N ILE A 108 12.93 -3.96 3.42
CA ILE A 108 12.36 -2.75 2.80
C ILE A 108 10.84 -2.88 2.82
N MET A 109 10.17 -1.88 3.37
CA MET A 109 8.73 -1.69 3.31
C MET A 109 8.44 -0.57 2.31
N SER A 110 8.20 -0.93 1.05
CA SER A 110 7.91 0.04 -0.01
C SER A 110 6.41 0.12 -0.28
N HIS A 111 5.90 1.35 -0.31
CA HIS A 111 4.50 1.65 -0.64
C HIS A 111 4.36 2.28 -2.03
N LEU A 112 5.47 2.40 -2.76
CA LEU A 112 5.53 3.09 -4.05
C LEU A 112 6.16 2.19 -5.11
N PRO A 113 5.39 1.29 -5.74
CA PRO A 113 5.92 0.31 -6.68
C PRO A 113 6.68 0.93 -7.83
N GLU A 114 6.22 2.04 -8.39
CA GLU A 114 6.87 2.73 -9.51
C GLU A 114 8.33 3.13 -9.24
N HIS A 115 8.70 3.33 -7.98
CA HIS A 115 10.06 3.69 -7.58
C HIS A 115 10.89 2.51 -7.02
N THR A 116 10.25 1.40 -6.67
CA THR A 116 10.90 0.31 -5.95
C THR A 116 12.08 -0.28 -6.72
N HIS A 117 11.93 -0.46 -8.04
CA HIS A 117 13.03 -0.94 -8.87
C HIS A 117 14.24 0.02 -8.84
N GLN A 118 14.01 1.33 -8.96
CA GLN A 118 15.07 2.33 -8.92
C GLN A 118 15.72 2.44 -7.54
N LEU A 119 14.90 2.34 -6.46
CA LEU A 119 15.38 2.32 -5.07
C LEU A 119 16.33 1.14 -4.84
N LEU A 120 15.96 -0.06 -5.25
CA LEU A 120 16.79 -1.26 -5.10
C LEU A 120 18.08 -1.18 -5.92
N ASN A 121 18.01 -0.70 -7.16
CA ASN A 121 19.21 -0.51 -7.97
C ASN A 121 20.15 0.53 -7.35
N THR A 122 19.60 1.62 -6.81
CA THR A 122 20.40 2.64 -6.12
C THR A 122 21.04 2.06 -4.86
N MET A 123 20.25 1.32 -4.06
CA MET A 123 20.73 0.66 -2.85
C MET A 123 21.87 -0.34 -3.18
N TYR A 124 21.66 -1.21 -4.16
CA TYR A 124 22.69 -2.17 -4.57
C TYR A 124 23.99 -1.49 -5.00
N ASN A 125 23.91 -0.39 -5.74
CA ASN A 125 25.10 0.36 -6.18
C ASN A 125 25.85 1.02 -5.01
N VAL A 126 25.19 1.30 -3.90
CA VAL A 126 25.79 1.92 -2.71
C VAL A 126 26.26 0.87 -1.70
N THR A 127 25.47 -0.17 -1.48
CA THR A 127 25.64 -1.09 -0.35
C THR A 127 26.09 -2.49 -0.77
N HIS A 128 25.98 -2.83 -2.05
CA HIS A 128 26.11 -4.19 -2.60
C HIS A 128 25.19 -5.22 -1.92
N HIS A 129 24.10 -4.75 -1.30
CA HIS A 129 23.11 -5.54 -0.59
C HIS A 129 21.71 -5.21 -1.08
N MET A 130 20.83 -6.22 -1.14
CA MET A 130 19.43 -6.09 -1.52
C MET A 130 18.57 -6.82 -0.49
N PRO A 131 17.97 -6.09 0.45
CA PRO A 131 17.02 -6.66 1.38
C PRO A 131 15.76 -7.15 0.67
N PRO A 132 15.02 -8.10 1.26
CA PRO A 132 13.68 -8.45 0.80
C PRO A 132 12.75 -7.23 0.88
N VAL A 133 11.79 -7.20 -0.05
CA VAL A 133 10.85 -6.09 -0.21
C VAL A 133 9.43 -6.57 0.00
N PHE A 134 8.72 -5.91 0.89
CA PHE A 134 7.27 -6.03 1.00
C PHE A 134 6.65 -4.64 1.12
N GLY A 135 5.34 -4.53 1.00
CA GLY A 135 4.69 -3.23 1.14
C GLY A 135 3.18 -3.29 0.99
N TYR A 136 2.57 -2.14 1.12
CA TYR A 136 1.13 -1.96 1.03
C TYR A 136 0.82 -0.90 -0.02
N CYS A 137 0.20 -1.29 -1.13
CA CYS A 137 -0.07 -0.41 -2.27
C CYS A 137 -1.57 -0.29 -2.49
N HIS A 138 -2.13 0.89 -2.27
CA HIS A 138 -3.55 1.16 -2.49
C HIS A 138 -3.83 1.94 -3.77
N TRP A 139 -2.80 2.27 -4.55
CA TRP A 139 -2.93 3.05 -5.77
C TRP A 139 -2.05 2.49 -6.87
N PHE A 140 -2.63 2.36 -8.05
CA PHE A 140 -1.95 1.99 -9.29
C PHE A 140 -2.39 2.91 -10.42
N ASP A 141 -1.53 3.09 -11.41
CA ASP A 141 -1.80 3.96 -12.56
C ASP A 141 -2.61 3.21 -13.63
N LEU A 142 -3.83 2.81 -13.23
CA LEU A 142 -4.76 2.12 -14.10
C LEU A 142 -5.35 3.07 -15.17
N LYS A 143 -5.75 2.53 -16.32
CA LYS A 143 -6.31 3.30 -17.44
C LYS A 143 -7.61 4.06 -17.09
N GLU A 144 -8.33 3.56 -16.10
CA GLU A 144 -9.52 4.23 -15.58
C GLU A 144 -9.18 5.44 -14.71
N VAL A 145 -7.93 5.51 -14.25
CA VAL A 145 -7.46 6.47 -13.23
C VAL A 145 -6.68 7.62 -13.83
N VAL A 146 -5.70 7.34 -14.68
CA VAL A 146 -4.75 8.33 -15.17
C VAL A 146 -4.92 8.60 -16.67
N ALA A 147 -4.60 9.81 -17.09
CA ALA A 147 -4.70 10.21 -18.50
C ALA A 147 -3.65 9.48 -19.39
N TRP A 148 -2.49 9.10 -18.83
CA TRP A 148 -1.38 8.44 -19.51
C TRP A 148 -1.02 7.12 -18.80
N PRO A 149 -1.91 6.10 -18.84
CA PRO A 149 -1.78 4.94 -17.98
C PRO A 149 -0.68 3.97 -18.42
N LYS A 150 -0.34 3.94 -19.72
CA LYS A 150 0.46 2.86 -20.28
C LYS A 150 1.88 2.81 -19.71
N ASP A 151 2.59 3.93 -19.75
CA ASP A 151 4.01 3.95 -19.33
C ASP A 151 4.13 3.94 -17.81
N SER A 152 3.29 4.69 -17.10
CA SER A 152 3.28 4.72 -15.64
C SER A 152 2.84 3.38 -15.03
N PHE A 153 1.86 2.71 -15.64
CA PHE A 153 1.45 1.38 -15.21
C PHE A 153 2.56 0.33 -15.41
N LEU A 154 3.31 0.40 -16.51
CA LEU A 154 4.48 -0.47 -16.71
C LEU A 154 5.55 -0.25 -15.65
N GLN A 155 5.73 0.99 -15.17
CA GLN A 155 6.61 1.27 -14.02
C GLN A 155 6.09 0.60 -12.75
N ASN A 156 4.76 0.66 -12.49
CA ASN A 156 4.16 -0.07 -11.37
C ASN A 156 4.46 -1.58 -11.48
N ILE A 157 4.24 -2.20 -12.65
CA ILE A 157 4.50 -3.64 -12.87
C ILE A 157 5.99 -3.96 -12.66
N THR A 158 6.89 -3.17 -13.25
CA THR A 158 8.34 -3.37 -13.10
C THR A 158 8.76 -3.32 -11.64
N GLY A 159 8.21 -2.38 -10.89
CA GLY A 159 8.48 -2.29 -9.47
C GLY A 159 7.87 -3.42 -8.66
N LEU A 160 6.61 -3.83 -8.96
CA LEU A 160 5.96 -4.96 -8.30
C LEU A 160 6.73 -6.27 -8.42
N LEU A 161 7.41 -6.51 -9.53
CA LEU A 161 8.25 -7.69 -9.72
C LEU A 161 9.46 -7.75 -8.78
N GLU A 162 9.77 -6.65 -8.10
CA GLU A 162 10.81 -6.59 -7.07
C GLU A 162 10.31 -6.96 -5.67
N TYR A 163 8.98 -7.06 -5.47
CA TYR A 163 8.43 -7.40 -4.17
C TYR A 163 8.45 -8.90 -3.92
N ASP A 164 8.68 -9.27 -2.67
CA ASP A 164 8.38 -10.61 -2.16
C ASP A 164 6.88 -10.73 -1.87
N ARG A 165 6.24 -9.63 -1.40
CA ARG A 165 4.79 -9.50 -1.23
C ARG A 165 4.35 -8.05 -1.30
N CYS A 166 3.23 -7.81 -1.99
CA CYS A 166 2.56 -6.52 -2.02
C CYS A 166 1.11 -6.70 -1.55
N TYR A 167 0.75 -6.04 -0.46
CA TYR A 167 -0.62 -6.02 0.05
C TYR A 167 -1.45 -4.99 -0.70
N LEU A 168 -2.68 -5.35 -1.03
CA LEU A 168 -3.69 -4.53 -1.70
C LEU A 168 -4.94 -4.43 -0.83
N ASN A 169 -5.70 -3.35 -0.99
CA ASN A 169 -6.91 -3.12 -0.20
C ASN A 169 -8.01 -4.15 -0.44
N THR A 170 -8.23 -4.56 -1.70
CA THR A 170 -9.38 -5.36 -2.12
C THR A 170 -9.01 -6.37 -3.21
N GLN A 171 -9.78 -7.45 -3.31
CA GLN A 171 -9.69 -8.38 -4.44
C GLN A 171 -10.04 -7.67 -5.75
N HIS A 172 -11.06 -6.78 -5.71
CA HIS A 172 -11.41 -5.94 -6.86
C HIS A 172 -10.19 -5.17 -7.40
N GLN A 173 -9.40 -4.54 -6.52
CA GLN A 173 -8.18 -3.82 -6.93
C GLN A 173 -7.14 -4.77 -7.53
N LYS A 174 -6.95 -5.96 -6.93
CA LYS A 174 -6.05 -6.99 -7.47
C LYS A 174 -6.49 -7.41 -8.87
N ASP A 175 -7.77 -7.67 -9.06
CA ASP A 175 -8.32 -8.10 -10.34
C ASP A 175 -8.16 -7.03 -11.42
N MET A 176 -8.36 -5.75 -11.09
CA MET A 176 -8.11 -4.64 -12.00
C MET A 176 -6.63 -4.56 -12.42
N VAL A 177 -5.71 -4.70 -11.48
CA VAL A 177 -4.26 -4.69 -11.75
C VAL A 177 -3.88 -5.86 -12.65
N ILE A 178 -4.32 -7.07 -12.32
CA ILE A 178 -4.04 -8.29 -13.11
C ILE A 178 -4.66 -8.19 -14.50
N LYS A 179 -5.90 -7.72 -14.61
CA LYS A 179 -6.60 -7.53 -15.89
C LYS A 179 -5.80 -6.58 -16.80
N GLN A 180 -5.43 -5.40 -16.30
CA GLN A 180 -4.66 -4.44 -17.10
C GLN A 180 -3.25 -4.97 -17.42
N ALA A 181 -2.60 -5.67 -16.49
CA ALA A 181 -1.31 -6.29 -16.73
C ALA A 181 -1.38 -7.34 -17.85
N SER A 182 -2.47 -8.13 -17.93
CA SER A 182 -2.65 -9.14 -18.97
C SER A 182 -2.74 -8.56 -20.39
N GLU A 183 -3.08 -7.29 -20.52
CA GLU A 183 -3.09 -6.56 -21.80
C GLU A 183 -1.68 -6.15 -22.27
N THR A 184 -0.67 -6.18 -21.37
CA THR A 184 0.64 -5.58 -21.63
C THR A 184 1.83 -6.48 -21.40
N VAL A 185 1.69 -7.52 -20.55
CA VAL A 185 2.80 -8.42 -20.20
C VAL A 185 2.42 -9.89 -20.40
N GLY A 186 3.45 -10.74 -20.56
CA GLY A 186 3.24 -12.16 -20.84
C GLY A 186 2.73 -12.98 -19.64
N PRO A 187 2.20 -14.20 -19.88
CA PRO A 187 1.57 -15.06 -18.87
C PRO A 187 2.47 -15.36 -17.66
N LYS A 188 3.77 -15.52 -17.87
CA LYS A 188 4.73 -15.76 -16.77
C LYS A 188 4.78 -14.59 -15.78
N THR A 189 4.75 -13.37 -16.29
CA THR A 189 4.71 -12.16 -15.43
C THR A 189 3.39 -12.11 -14.67
N ILE A 190 2.27 -12.45 -15.31
CA ILE A 190 0.95 -12.52 -14.64
C ILE A 190 0.96 -13.56 -13.52
N SER A 191 1.52 -14.75 -13.74
CA SER A 191 1.67 -15.76 -12.67
C SER A 191 2.47 -15.20 -11.48
N THR A 192 3.61 -14.55 -11.75
CA THR A 192 4.44 -13.94 -10.72
C THR A 192 3.68 -12.83 -9.96
N LEU A 193 2.93 -11.98 -10.65
CA LEU A 193 2.12 -10.94 -10.01
C LEU A 193 1.04 -11.55 -9.11
N ASN A 194 0.39 -12.62 -9.52
CA ASN A 194 -0.62 -13.31 -8.69
C ASN A 194 -0.02 -13.88 -7.40
N GLU A 195 1.24 -14.33 -7.42
CA GLU A 195 1.95 -14.81 -6.23
C GLU A 195 2.36 -13.67 -5.29
N ILE A 196 2.75 -12.53 -5.85
CA ILE A 196 3.20 -11.35 -5.11
C ILE A 196 2.02 -10.60 -4.48
N LEU A 197 0.94 -10.40 -5.24
CA LEU A 197 -0.20 -9.60 -4.83
C LEU A 197 -1.09 -10.36 -3.85
N THR A 198 -1.22 -9.84 -2.64
CA THR A 198 -2.04 -10.41 -1.56
C THR A 198 -3.07 -9.39 -1.11
N VAL A 199 -4.32 -9.78 -1.01
CA VAL A 199 -5.37 -8.89 -0.48
C VAL A 199 -5.27 -8.85 1.04
N GLN A 200 -5.25 -7.63 1.57
CA GLN A 200 -5.33 -7.36 2.99
C GLN A 200 -6.10 -6.06 3.18
N HIS A 201 -7.34 -6.16 3.66
CA HIS A 201 -8.19 -5.01 3.88
C HIS A 201 -7.56 -4.04 4.88
N LEU A 202 -7.77 -2.75 4.67
CA LEU A 202 -7.39 -1.73 5.63
C LEU A 202 -8.24 -1.90 6.90
N GLY A 203 -7.56 -1.98 8.04
CA GLY A 203 -8.26 -2.14 9.31
C GLY A 203 -8.56 -0.81 10.00
N VAL A 204 -9.33 -0.90 11.08
CA VAL A 204 -9.58 0.17 12.04
C VAL A 204 -9.01 -0.22 13.40
N ASN A 205 -8.65 0.77 14.22
CA ASN A 205 -8.19 0.49 15.57
C ASN A 205 -9.39 0.15 16.46
N ILE A 206 -9.26 -0.87 17.25
CA ILE A 206 -10.33 -1.31 18.16
C ILE A 206 -10.77 -0.20 19.13
N SER A 207 -9.84 0.67 19.54
CA SER A 207 -10.10 1.82 20.40
C SER A 207 -10.95 2.92 19.75
N ASP A 208 -11.08 2.90 18.44
CA ASP A 208 -11.84 3.90 17.67
C ASP A 208 -13.27 3.43 17.37
N ILE A 209 -13.59 2.16 17.68
CA ILE A 209 -14.89 1.54 17.45
C ILE A 209 -15.80 1.88 18.64
N VAL A 210 -17.01 2.34 18.36
CA VAL A 210 -18.04 2.55 19.41
C VAL A 210 -18.47 1.21 20.03
N GLU A 211 -18.84 1.23 21.31
CA GLU A 211 -19.34 0.04 22.00
C GLU A 211 -20.76 -0.31 21.53
N ASP A 212 -21.62 0.69 21.41
CA ASP A 212 -23.01 0.54 21.02
C ASP A 212 -23.38 1.56 19.93
N ILE A 213 -24.40 1.24 19.15
CA ILE A 213 -24.98 2.18 18.20
C ILE A 213 -25.77 3.29 18.92
N ASN A 214 -25.93 4.44 18.25
CA ASN A 214 -26.89 5.43 18.65
C ASN A 214 -28.28 5.04 18.08
N GLU A 215 -29.20 4.59 18.93
CA GLU A 215 -30.53 4.13 18.52
C GLU A 215 -31.48 5.27 18.06
N SER A 216 -31.17 6.50 18.44
CA SER A 216 -31.98 7.67 18.12
C SER A 216 -31.16 8.85 17.59
N PRO A 217 -30.41 8.65 16.48
CA PRO A 217 -29.62 9.72 15.91
C PRO A 217 -30.49 10.76 15.20
N GLU A 218 -29.91 11.93 14.99
CA GLU A 218 -30.56 12.96 14.17
C GLU A 218 -30.69 12.47 12.73
N LYS A 219 -31.79 12.82 12.04
CA LYS A 219 -32.00 12.46 10.62
C LYS A 219 -30.99 13.20 9.71
N ILE A 220 -29.70 12.92 9.90
CA ILE A 220 -28.60 13.46 9.11
C ILE A 220 -28.03 12.36 8.23
N ILE A 221 -28.04 12.60 6.93
CA ILE A 221 -27.38 11.74 5.93
C ILE A 221 -25.97 12.26 5.74
N VAL A 222 -24.94 11.43 5.97
CA VAL A 222 -23.57 11.87 5.79
C VAL A 222 -23.00 11.47 4.42
N PHE A 223 -22.37 12.45 3.76
CA PHE A 223 -21.50 12.24 2.61
C PHE A 223 -20.09 12.66 2.98
N ASN A 224 -19.33 11.78 3.58
CA ASN A 224 -17.97 12.05 4.07
C ASN A 224 -16.87 11.71 3.04
N HIS A 225 -17.26 11.62 1.77
CA HIS A 225 -16.34 11.54 0.64
C HIS A 225 -15.94 12.93 0.14
N ARG A 226 -14.86 13.01 -0.64
CA ARG A 226 -14.51 14.25 -1.35
C ARG A 226 -15.63 14.64 -2.31
N PRO A 227 -16.06 15.92 -2.32
CA PRO A 227 -17.16 16.39 -3.18
C PRO A 227 -16.67 16.65 -4.61
N ASP A 228 -16.16 15.63 -5.28
CA ASP A 228 -15.62 15.73 -6.63
C ASP A 228 -16.32 14.79 -7.62
N THR A 229 -15.95 14.92 -8.90
CA THR A 229 -16.61 14.21 -10.00
C THR A 229 -16.37 12.70 -9.98
N TYR A 230 -15.22 12.25 -9.50
CA TYR A 230 -14.91 10.81 -9.45
C TYR A 230 -15.64 10.08 -8.32
N LYS A 231 -16.15 10.81 -7.32
CA LYS A 231 -17.03 10.32 -6.25
C LYS A 231 -18.52 10.58 -6.56
N HIS A 232 -18.87 10.90 -7.78
CA HIS A 232 -20.26 11.15 -8.22
C HIS A 232 -21.04 12.09 -7.29
N PHE A 233 -20.37 13.11 -6.74
CA PHE A 233 -20.97 14.04 -5.79
C PHE A 233 -22.19 14.75 -6.36
N LYS A 234 -22.16 15.20 -7.63
CA LYS A 234 -23.31 15.84 -8.26
C LYS A 234 -24.54 14.93 -8.33
N GLN A 235 -24.34 13.63 -8.54
CA GLN A 235 -25.40 12.63 -8.57
C GLN A 235 -26.01 12.48 -7.16
N PHE A 236 -25.18 12.38 -6.12
CA PHE A 236 -25.65 12.34 -4.74
C PHE A 236 -26.54 13.55 -4.42
N ILE A 237 -26.10 14.78 -4.75
CA ILE A 237 -26.88 15.99 -4.53
C ILE A 237 -28.20 15.96 -5.32
N ALA A 238 -28.20 15.46 -6.56
CA ALA A 238 -29.42 15.33 -7.36
C ALA A 238 -30.44 14.37 -6.72
N VAL A 239 -29.99 13.27 -6.11
CA VAL A 239 -30.85 12.36 -5.33
C VAL A 239 -31.40 13.07 -4.08
N CYS A 240 -30.54 13.79 -3.34
CA CYS A 240 -30.98 14.58 -2.18
C CYS A 240 -31.98 15.69 -2.55
N ASP A 241 -31.82 16.35 -3.70
CA ASP A 241 -32.80 17.34 -4.20
C ASP A 241 -34.17 16.70 -4.50
N LYS A 242 -34.19 15.47 -5.05
CA LYS A 242 -35.43 14.72 -5.24
C LYS A 242 -36.06 14.37 -3.88
N LEU A 243 -35.24 13.88 -2.94
CA LEU A 243 -35.70 13.52 -1.61
C LEU A 243 -36.25 14.74 -0.85
N TRP A 244 -35.58 15.91 -0.95
CA TRP A 244 -36.01 17.14 -0.30
C TRP A 244 -37.37 17.65 -0.79
N LYS A 245 -37.71 17.39 -2.05
CA LYS A 245 -39.03 17.68 -2.61
C LYS A 245 -40.15 16.79 -2.06
N LEU A 246 -39.80 15.58 -1.60
CA LEU A 246 -40.76 14.60 -1.04
C LEU A 246 -40.91 14.78 0.45
N ARG A 247 -39.81 15.14 1.16
CA ARG A 247 -39.82 15.29 2.63
C ARG A 247 -38.73 16.29 3.05
N GLN A 248 -38.97 17.02 4.11
CA GLN A 248 -38.07 18.07 4.62
C GLN A 248 -37.63 17.83 6.06
N ASP A 249 -37.72 16.56 6.54
CA ASP A 249 -37.42 16.17 7.91
C ASP A 249 -36.02 15.57 8.07
N PHE A 250 -35.07 15.89 7.16
CA PHE A 250 -33.69 15.43 7.22
C PHE A 250 -32.71 16.56 6.90
N LYS A 251 -31.42 16.34 7.20
CA LYS A 251 -30.30 17.17 6.76
C LYS A 251 -29.26 16.29 6.08
N VAL A 252 -28.34 16.93 5.35
CA VAL A 252 -27.21 16.27 4.71
C VAL A 252 -25.93 16.91 5.23
N TRP A 253 -25.05 16.13 5.84
CA TRP A 253 -23.75 16.62 6.30
C TRP A 253 -22.65 16.25 5.33
N ILE A 254 -21.89 17.26 4.87
CA ILE A 254 -20.79 17.12 3.90
C ILE A 254 -19.55 17.81 4.48
N PRO A 255 -18.78 17.16 5.36
CA PRO A 255 -17.68 17.79 6.11
C PRO A 255 -16.54 18.31 5.21
N LEU A 256 -16.40 17.80 3.99
CA LEU A 256 -15.33 18.20 3.06
C LEU A 256 -15.77 19.28 2.05
N LEU A 257 -17.03 19.70 2.08
CA LEU A 257 -17.54 20.80 1.26
C LEU A 257 -17.27 22.14 1.96
N ALA A 258 -16.83 23.14 1.21
CA ALA A 258 -16.51 24.45 1.79
C ALA A 258 -17.78 25.22 2.17
N GLU A 259 -18.77 25.24 1.28
CA GLU A 259 -20.05 25.95 1.44
C GLU A 259 -21.13 25.32 0.56
N SER A 260 -22.39 25.60 0.85
CA SER A 260 -23.56 25.17 0.07
C SER A 260 -24.65 26.23 0.13
N ASP A 261 -25.37 26.39 -0.96
CA ASP A 261 -26.58 27.22 -1.08
C ASP A 261 -27.87 26.45 -0.71
N LYS A 262 -27.75 25.16 -0.45
CA LYS A 262 -28.91 24.30 -0.12
C LYS A 262 -29.22 24.34 1.37
N GLU A 263 -30.44 24.65 1.74
CA GLU A 263 -30.90 24.79 3.14
C GLU A 263 -30.81 23.50 3.95
N TYR A 264 -30.82 22.33 3.30
CA TYR A 264 -30.67 21.04 3.95
C TYR A 264 -29.22 20.61 4.14
N VAL A 265 -28.23 21.32 3.58
CA VAL A 265 -26.83 20.92 3.64
C VAL A 265 -26.09 21.60 4.80
N ILE A 266 -25.38 20.79 5.58
CA ILE A 266 -24.47 21.20 6.64
C ILE A 266 -23.03 20.99 6.17
N THR A 267 -22.17 22.02 6.30
CA THR A 267 -20.76 21.99 5.86
C THR A 267 -19.77 22.20 7.01
N THR A 268 -20.22 21.98 8.25
CA THR A 268 -19.36 22.12 9.43
C THR A 268 -18.23 21.11 9.43
N LYS A 269 -17.06 21.51 9.91
CA LYS A 269 -15.83 20.70 9.97
C LYS A 269 -15.03 21.03 11.22
N GLY A 270 -14.32 20.03 11.72
CA GLY A 270 -13.44 20.14 12.87
C GLY A 270 -12.21 19.25 12.75
N ASP A 271 -11.58 18.96 13.88
CA ASP A 271 -10.52 17.96 13.96
C ASP A 271 -11.07 16.52 13.85
N LYS A 272 -10.20 15.53 13.90
CA LYS A 272 -10.59 14.13 13.73
C LYS A 272 -11.50 13.63 14.84
N ARG A 273 -11.30 14.08 16.09
CA ARG A 273 -12.13 13.68 17.23
C ARG A 273 -13.54 14.25 17.09
N TRP A 274 -13.63 15.54 16.81
CA TRP A 274 -14.90 16.21 16.54
C TRP A 274 -15.64 15.54 15.36
N TYR A 275 -14.91 15.17 14.28
CA TYR A 275 -15.48 14.48 13.14
C TYR A 275 -16.12 13.14 13.53
N TYR A 276 -15.49 12.34 14.39
CA TYR A 276 -16.07 11.10 14.88
C TYR A 276 -17.28 11.33 15.80
N ASP A 277 -17.24 12.37 16.64
CA ASP A 277 -18.38 12.73 17.48
C ASP A 277 -19.59 13.21 16.66
N GLU A 278 -19.38 13.87 15.52
CA GLU A 278 -20.44 14.22 14.59
C GLU A 278 -20.96 13.00 13.80
N LEU A 279 -20.09 12.06 13.42
CA LEU A 279 -20.53 10.81 12.78
C LEU A 279 -21.54 10.05 13.65
N LYS A 280 -21.31 9.93 14.94
CA LYS A 280 -22.22 9.26 15.88
C LYS A 280 -23.64 9.85 15.92
N LYS A 281 -23.83 11.08 15.45
CA LYS A 281 -25.13 11.73 15.36
C LYS A 281 -25.84 11.46 14.03
N CYS A 282 -25.12 10.92 13.04
CA CYS A 282 -25.67 10.71 11.72
C CYS A 282 -26.60 9.51 11.67
N TYR A 283 -27.67 9.65 10.91
CA TYR A 283 -28.67 8.61 10.72
C TYR A 283 -28.22 7.51 9.79
N MET A 284 -27.62 7.88 8.67
CA MET A 284 -27.09 6.99 7.66
C MET A 284 -26.00 7.65 6.83
N GLY A 285 -25.20 6.85 6.16
CA GLY A 285 -24.20 7.31 5.21
C GLY A 285 -24.57 6.93 3.77
N PHE A 286 -23.97 7.63 2.83
CA PHE A 286 -24.11 7.38 1.40
C PHE A 286 -22.74 7.13 0.75
N SER A 287 -22.58 5.93 0.18
CA SER A 287 -21.38 5.54 -0.56
C SER A 287 -21.66 5.45 -2.05
N PRO A 288 -21.24 6.47 -2.84
CA PRO A 288 -21.54 6.54 -4.26
C PRO A 288 -20.71 5.57 -5.08
N LYS A 289 -21.08 5.37 -6.35
CA LYS A 289 -20.18 4.78 -7.33
C LYS A 289 -18.84 5.52 -7.30
N GLN A 290 -17.75 4.79 -7.29
CA GLN A 290 -16.42 5.37 -7.42
C GLN A 290 -15.85 4.98 -8.78
N LYS A 291 -15.27 5.94 -9.48
CA LYS A 291 -14.61 5.66 -10.74
C LYS A 291 -13.46 4.66 -10.57
N TYR A 292 -12.86 4.65 -9.39
CA TYR A 292 -11.79 3.74 -8.99
C TYR A 292 -12.23 3.00 -7.74
N GLY A 293 -12.65 1.77 -7.93
CA GLY A 293 -12.99 0.89 -6.84
C GLY A 293 -11.74 0.52 -6.04
N GLY A 294 -11.69 0.99 -4.82
CA GLY A 294 -10.64 0.67 -3.88
C GLY A 294 -11.26 0.59 -2.48
N TRP A 295 -10.50 0.94 -1.48
CA TRP A 295 -11.00 1.00 -0.12
C TRP A 295 -11.76 2.30 0.15
N SER A 296 -12.82 2.23 0.96
CA SER A 296 -13.56 3.41 1.38
C SER A 296 -13.35 3.71 2.87
N VAL A 297 -12.32 4.51 3.17
CA VAL A 297 -12.06 4.98 4.55
C VAL A 297 -13.27 5.76 5.09
N ALA A 298 -13.93 6.56 4.26
CA ALA A 298 -15.13 7.30 4.66
C ALA A 298 -16.23 6.38 5.19
N MET A 299 -16.46 5.25 4.52
CA MET A 299 -17.46 4.28 4.94
C MET A 299 -17.02 3.55 6.22
N THR A 300 -15.78 3.09 6.31
CA THR A 300 -15.28 2.44 7.54
C THR A 300 -15.31 3.38 8.73
N ASP A 301 -14.98 4.67 8.54
CA ASP A 301 -15.11 5.69 9.60
C ASP A 301 -16.56 5.80 10.10
N GLY A 302 -17.54 5.76 9.20
CA GLY A 302 -18.96 5.79 9.60
C GLY A 302 -19.39 4.51 10.30
N MET A 303 -19.12 3.34 9.69
CA MET A 303 -19.52 2.04 10.23
C MET A 303 -18.96 1.81 11.64
N MET A 304 -17.68 2.14 11.90
CA MET A 304 -17.09 2.01 13.24
C MET A 304 -17.70 2.97 14.28
N ASN A 305 -18.40 4.01 13.83
CA ASN A 305 -19.17 4.94 14.66
C ASN A 305 -20.67 4.62 14.70
N GLY A 306 -21.08 3.43 14.27
CA GLY A 306 -22.46 2.95 14.32
C GLY A 306 -23.39 3.57 13.26
N VAL A 307 -22.83 4.05 12.14
CA VAL A 307 -23.60 4.62 11.03
C VAL A 307 -23.73 3.58 9.92
N PRO A 308 -24.94 3.12 9.56
CA PRO A 308 -25.16 2.24 8.41
C PRO A 308 -25.01 3.02 7.10
N TYR A 309 -24.63 2.33 6.03
CA TYR A 309 -24.44 2.94 4.70
C TYR A 309 -25.29 2.27 3.65
N ILE A 310 -25.94 3.07 2.80
CA ILE A 310 -26.38 2.59 1.49
C ILE A 310 -25.24 2.77 0.50
N MET A 311 -25.01 1.76 -0.32
CA MET A 311 -23.83 1.64 -1.17
C MET A 311 -24.19 1.43 -2.62
N TYR A 312 -23.42 2.01 -3.52
CA TYR A 312 -23.52 1.62 -4.93
C TYR A 312 -23.16 0.13 -5.09
N ASP A 313 -23.93 -0.61 -5.90
CA ASP A 313 -23.71 -2.04 -6.14
C ASP A 313 -22.43 -2.26 -6.98
N ASP A 314 -21.29 -2.36 -6.28
CA ASP A 314 -19.99 -2.64 -6.87
C ASP A 314 -19.18 -3.60 -5.97
N THR A 315 -18.37 -4.46 -6.58
CA THR A 315 -17.68 -5.56 -5.92
C THR A 315 -16.84 -5.13 -4.70
N TYR A 316 -16.18 -3.98 -4.75
CA TYR A 316 -15.35 -3.50 -3.63
C TYR A 316 -16.15 -3.08 -2.39
N TYR A 317 -17.44 -2.71 -2.54
CA TYR A 317 -18.30 -2.46 -1.39
C TYR A 317 -18.81 -3.76 -0.77
N HIS A 318 -19.07 -4.79 -1.60
CA HIS A 318 -19.41 -6.13 -1.10
C HIS A 318 -18.23 -6.74 -0.31
N GLU A 319 -16.99 -6.50 -0.70
CA GLU A 319 -15.82 -6.94 0.07
C GLU A 319 -15.71 -6.25 1.44
N LEU A 320 -16.28 -5.05 1.58
CA LEU A 320 -16.23 -4.28 2.79
C LEU A 320 -17.40 -4.61 3.72
N ASN A 321 -18.60 -4.75 3.17
CA ASN A 321 -19.82 -5.16 3.88
C ASN A 321 -20.79 -5.83 2.90
N ASP A 322 -20.76 -7.16 2.82
CA ASP A 322 -21.57 -7.95 1.89
C ASP A 322 -23.05 -8.03 2.26
N LYS A 323 -23.37 -7.70 3.52
CA LYS A 323 -24.74 -7.72 4.04
C LYS A 323 -25.44 -6.36 4.00
N GLY A 324 -24.74 -5.31 3.57
CA GLY A 324 -25.31 -3.95 3.53
C GLY A 324 -26.30 -3.75 2.39
N ASP A 325 -26.91 -2.57 2.35
CA ASP A 325 -27.91 -2.21 1.35
C ASP A 325 -27.29 -1.57 0.11
N PHE A 326 -27.59 -2.13 -1.05
CA PHE A 326 -26.99 -1.73 -2.32
C PHE A 326 -28.01 -1.12 -3.27
N PHE A 327 -27.59 -0.11 -4.05
CA PHE A 327 -28.36 0.52 -5.11
C PHE A 327 -27.59 0.57 -6.43
N LYS A 328 -28.28 0.48 -7.56
CA LYS A 328 -27.72 0.51 -8.92
C LYS A 328 -27.96 1.84 -9.64
N ASN A 329 -28.97 2.58 -9.20
CA ASN A 329 -29.41 3.82 -9.84
C ASN A 329 -30.00 4.79 -8.80
N ASP A 330 -30.28 6.02 -9.25
CA ASP A 330 -30.78 7.11 -8.40
C ASP A 330 -32.14 6.80 -7.75
N ASP A 331 -33.01 6.06 -8.43
CA ASP A 331 -34.36 5.78 -7.93
C ASP A 331 -34.31 4.71 -6.83
N GLU A 332 -33.44 3.71 -6.97
CA GLU A 332 -33.14 2.75 -5.88
C GLU A 332 -32.49 3.44 -4.69
N ALA A 333 -31.52 4.34 -4.92
CA ALA A 333 -30.92 5.12 -3.85
C ALA A 333 -31.95 5.96 -3.11
N LEU A 334 -32.84 6.63 -3.83
CA LEU A 334 -33.94 7.42 -3.26
C LEU A 334 -34.88 6.55 -2.43
N MET A 335 -35.25 5.38 -2.95
CA MET A 335 -36.11 4.41 -2.25
C MET A 335 -35.46 3.95 -0.94
N LEU A 336 -34.18 3.54 -0.97
CA LEU A 336 -33.46 3.11 0.23
C LEU A 336 -33.36 4.24 1.26
N MET A 337 -33.00 5.47 0.83
CA MET A 337 -32.94 6.63 1.73
C MET A 337 -34.29 6.86 2.43
N ASN A 338 -35.40 6.77 1.69
CA ASN A 338 -36.74 6.86 2.30
C ASN A 338 -37.01 5.72 3.27
N THR A 339 -36.69 4.48 2.90
CA THR A 339 -36.90 3.30 3.78
C THR A 339 -36.20 3.47 5.13
N TYR A 340 -34.93 3.93 5.09
CA TYR A 340 -34.18 4.21 6.30
C TYR A 340 -34.84 5.31 7.15
N LEU A 341 -35.21 6.43 6.54
CA LEU A 341 -35.78 7.59 7.23
C LEU A 341 -37.18 7.30 7.81
N ASP A 342 -37.92 6.35 7.24
CA ASP A 342 -39.26 5.95 7.66
C ASP A 342 -39.28 4.79 8.67
N ASN A 343 -38.18 4.01 8.74
CA ASN A 343 -38.11 2.81 9.58
C ASN A 343 -36.85 2.84 10.50
N PRO A 344 -36.95 3.43 11.69
CA PRO A 344 -35.87 3.48 12.67
C PRO A 344 -35.35 2.10 13.09
N ASP A 345 -36.24 1.11 13.27
CA ASP A 345 -35.85 -0.23 13.70
C ASP A 345 -34.99 -0.92 12.61
N PHE A 346 -35.38 -0.81 11.35
CA PHE A 346 -34.60 -1.30 10.24
C PHE A 346 -33.21 -0.60 10.17
N ARG A 347 -33.19 0.73 10.34
CA ARG A 347 -31.95 1.51 10.41
C ARG A 347 -31.03 0.99 11.52
N ASN A 348 -31.54 0.71 12.69
CA ASN A 348 -30.77 0.25 13.84
C ASN A 348 -30.22 -1.16 13.58
N GLU A 349 -31.01 -2.06 13.02
CA GLU A 349 -30.56 -3.39 12.60
C GLU A 349 -29.36 -3.30 11.62
N GLN A 350 -29.46 -2.41 10.62
CA GLN A 350 -28.38 -2.21 9.65
C GLN A 350 -27.13 -1.55 10.29
N ALA A 351 -27.32 -0.71 11.30
CA ALA A 351 -26.21 -0.09 12.03
C ALA A 351 -25.43 -1.13 12.87
N GLU A 352 -26.14 -2.00 13.59
CA GLU A 352 -25.53 -3.11 14.35
C GLU A 352 -24.77 -4.04 13.41
N GLN A 353 -25.39 -4.44 12.30
CA GLN A 353 -24.77 -5.29 11.30
C GLN A 353 -23.48 -4.68 10.71
N ALA A 354 -23.49 -3.37 10.42
CA ALA A 354 -22.31 -2.66 9.93
C ALA A 354 -21.20 -2.62 10.99
N LEU A 355 -21.56 -2.41 12.27
CA LEU A 355 -20.64 -2.39 13.38
C LEU A 355 -20.01 -3.79 13.64
N ASP A 356 -20.81 -4.83 13.56
CA ASP A 356 -20.35 -6.22 13.68
C ASP A 356 -19.42 -6.61 12.55
N CYS A 357 -19.71 -6.20 11.32
CA CYS A 357 -18.80 -6.38 10.19
C CYS A 357 -17.40 -5.78 10.45
N ILE A 358 -17.35 -4.57 11.02
CA ILE A 358 -16.09 -3.92 11.42
C ILE A 358 -15.36 -4.76 12.47
N ARG A 359 -16.05 -5.18 13.52
CA ARG A 359 -15.49 -5.93 14.64
C ARG A 359 -14.96 -7.30 14.24
N GLU A 360 -15.65 -7.99 13.36
CA GLU A 360 -15.31 -9.33 12.93
C GLU A 360 -14.19 -9.36 11.90
N ASN A 361 -14.17 -8.39 10.97
CA ASN A 361 -13.37 -8.52 9.75
C ASN A 361 -12.29 -7.44 9.60
N LEU A 362 -12.41 -6.30 10.29
CA LEU A 362 -11.60 -5.12 9.97
C LEU A 362 -10.77 -4.62 11.16
N ILE A 363 -10.41 -5.47 12.10
CA ILE A 363 -9.52 -5.08 13.20
C ILE A 363 -8.09 -4.99 12.67
N TYR A 364 -7.49 -3.80 12.79
CA TYR A 364 -6.17 -3.52 12.23
C TYR A 364 -5.06 -4.36 12.88
N LYS A 365 -5.19 -4.64 14.17
CA LYS A 365 -4.22 -5.44 14.92
C LYS A 365 -4.03 -6.83 14.32
N ASP A 366 -5.11 -7.48 13.89
CA ASP A 366 -5.05 -8.84 13.29
C ASP A 366 -4.27 -8.81 11.96
N LYS A 367 -4.48 -7.76 11.16
CA LYS A 367 -3.75 -7.56 9.90
C LYS A 367 -2.27 -7.32 10.12
N ILE A 368 -1.91 -6.64 11.21
CA ILE A 368 -0.51 -6.42 11.58
C ILE A 368 0.15 -7.69 12.12
N PHE A 369 -0.57 -8.57 12.82
CA PHE A 369 -0.03 -9.89 13.19
C PHE A 369 0.33 -10.72 11.96
N GLU A 370 -0.51 -10.73 10.93
CA GLU A 370 -0.22 -11.40 9.66
C GLU A 370 1.02 -10.81 8.97
N MET A 371 1.10 -9.48 8.90
CA MET A 371 2.26 -8.77 8.36
C MET A 371 3.54 -9.09 9.13
N ASN A 372 3.51 -9.08 10.47
CA ASN A 372 4.64 -9.44 11.32
C ASN A 372 5.10 -10.89 11.12
N SER A 373 4.15 -11.82 10.99
CA SER A 373 4.46 -13.22 10.67
C SER A 373 5.22 -13.33 9.35
N TYR A 374 4.78 -12.59 8.34
CA TYR A 374 5.46 -12.55 7.05
C TYR A 374 6.85 -11.90 7.10
N MET A 375 7.01 -10.82 7.88
CA MET A 375 8.33 -10.22 8.13
C MET A 375 9.30 -11.24 8.73
N ASN A 376 8.86 -12.03 9.71
CA ASN A 376 9.67 -13.09 10.32
C ASN A 376 10.07 -14.18 9.30
N ASP A 377 9.16 -14.56 8.41
CA ASP A 377 9.47 -15.49 7.32
C ASP A 377 10.54 -14.94 6.38
N LEU A 378 10.43 -13.66 5.97
CA LEU A 378 11.45 -12.99 5.14
C LEU A 378 12.82 -12.94 5.82
N LEU A 379 12.86 -12.56 7.09
CA LEU A 379 14.10 -12.51 7.87
C LEU A 379 14.74 -13.89 8.05
N SER A 380 13.92 -14.90 8.28
CA SER A 380 14.36 -16.29 8.39
C SER A 380 15.01 -16.77 7.08
N ARG A 381 14.37 -16.49 5.94
CA ARG A 381 14.93 -16.80 4.61
C ARG A 381 16.25 -16.08 4.38
N GLN A 382 16.35 -14.82 4.80
CA GLN A 382 17.58 -14.03 4.65
C GLN A 382 18.71 -14.58 5.52
N LYS A 383 18.45 -15.03 6.74
CA LYS A 383 19.44 -15.70 7.61
C LYS A 383 19.95 -16.98 6.96
N THR A 384 19.06 -17.79 6.39
CA THR A 384 19.43 -19.00 5.65
C THR A 384 20.26 -18.66 4.43
N MET A 385 19.97 -17.57 3.74
CA MET A 385 20.78 -17.09 2.59
C MET A 385 22.15 -16.55 3.00
N ARG A 386 22.29 -15.91 4.15
CA ARG A 386 23.61 -15.45 4.67
C ARG A 386 24.51 -16.62 5.06
N ASN A 387 23.93 -17.75 5.43
CA ASN A 387 24.65 -19.00 5.76
C ASN A 387 24.90 -19.90 4.54
N THR A 388 24.34 -19.56 3.36
CA THR A 388 24.66 -20.22 2.09
C THR A 388 25.89 -19.56 1.43
N PRO A 389 26.56 -20.26 0.51
CA PRO A 389 27.69 -19.70 -0.21
C PRO A 389 27.38 -18.30 -0.72
N LYS A 390 28.29 -17.38 -0.47
CA LYS A 390 28.10 -15.96 -0.84
C LYS A 390 27.80 -15.89 -2.33
N LEU A 391 27.01 -14.90 -2.75
CA LEU A 391 26.76 -14.64 -4.17
C LEU A 391 28.08 -14.64 -4.99
N GLN A 392 29.17 -14.20 -4.37
CA GLN A 392 30.52 -14.24 -4.94
C GLN A 392 30.97 -15.67 -5.28
N ASP A 393 30.61 -16.67 -4.45
CA ASP A 393 30.98 -18.07 -4.70
C ASP A 393 30.19 -18.63 -5.89
N ILE A 394 28.91 -18.25 -6.01
CA ILE A 394 28.08 -18.61 -7.16
C ILE A 394 28.62 -17.95 -8.44
N VAL A 395 28.97 -16.69 -8.37
CA VAL A 395 29.57 -15.95 -9.49
C VAL A 395 30.89 -16.57 -9.86
N ALA A 396 31.77 -16.87 -8.91
CA ALA A 396 33.06 -17.53 -9.15
C ALA A 396 32.86 -18.92 -9.77
N MET A 397 31.89 -19.69 -9.32
CA MET A 397 31.50 -20.99 -9.87
C MET A 397 31.05 -20.89 -11.33
N ILE A 398 30.17 -19.94 -11.64
CA ILE A 398 29.72 -19.68 -13.03
C ILE A 398 30.88 -19.19 -13.89
N GLN A 399 31.79 -18.37 -13.35
CA GLN A 399 33.00 -17.89 -14.04
C GLN A 399 33.93 -19.05 -14.38
N SER A 400 34.17 -19.96 -13.44
CA SER A 400 35.04 -21.13 -13.59
C SER A 400 34.51 -22.12 -14.62
N ASN A 401 33.23 -22.38 -14.59
CA ASN A 401 32.59 -23.38 -15.46
C ASN A 401 32.11 -22.79 -16.79
N LYS A 402 32.12 -21.46 -16.95
CA LYS A 402 31.69 -20.68 -18.12
C LYS A 402 30.20 -20.80 -18.47
N VAL A 403 29.59 -21.95 -18.24
CA VAL A 403 28.18 -22.23 -18.50
C VAL A 403 27.67 -23.12 -17.39
N MET A 404 26.58 -22.70 -16.72
CA MET A 404 25.93 -23.52 -15.68
C MET A 404 24.42 -23.34 -15.75
N SER A 405 23.69 -24.45 -15.66
CA SER A 405 22.24 -24.42 -15.46
C SER A 405 21.89 -24.15 -13.99
N LYS A 406 20.66 -23.71 -13.75
CA LYS A 406 20.09 -23.59 -12.40
C LYS A 406 20.24 -24.89 -11.61
N ALA A 407 19.94 -26.03 -12.26
CA ALA A 407 20.02 -27.33 -11.61
C ALA A 407 21.45 -27.69 -11.19
N GLN A 408 22.45 -27.39 -12.01
CA GLN A 408 23.86 -27.57 -11.68
C GLN A 408 24.29 -26.71 -10.50
N ILE A 409 23.92 -25.42 -10.49
CA ILE A 409 24.23 -24.51 -9.39
C ILE A 409 23.61 -25.01 -8.07
N ILE A 410 22.34 -25.43 -8.12
CA ILE A 410 21.65 -25.97 -6.94
C ILE A 410 22.32 -27.24 -6.44
N SER A 411 22.74 -28.12 -7.36
CA SER A 411 23.42 -29.38 -7.04
C SER A 411 24.80 -29.15 -6.39
N GLU A 412 25.61 -28.28 -7.01
CA GLU A 412 26.96 -27.95 -6.51
C GLU A 412 26.94 -27.28 -5.14
N LEU A 413 25.88 -26.50 -4.86
CA LEU A 413 25.71 -25.84 -3.58
C LEU A 413 25.04 -26.73 -2.53
N GLY A 414 24.66 -27.96 -2.86
CA GLY A 414 23.99 -28.89 -1.95
C GLY A 414 22.62 -28.41 -1.50
N TRP A 415 21.95 -27.57 -2.30
CA TRP A 415 20.67 -26.98 -1.93
C TRP A 415 19.51 -27.95 -2.12
N GLY A 416 18.68 -28.10 -1.08
CA GLY A 416 17.46 -28.91 -1.14
C GLY A 416 16.33 -28.28 -1.99
N ARG A 417 15.30 -29.09 -2.27
CA ARG A 417 14.15 -28.70 -3.15
C ARG A 417 13.30 -27.49 -2.69
N GLY A 418 13.58 -26.88 -1.56
CA GLY A 418 12.77 -25.79 -0.99
C GLY A 418 13.30 -24.37 -1.21
N ILE A 419 14.44 -24.20 -1.86
CA ILE A 419 15.08 -22.89 -2.01
C ILE A 419 14.41 -22.10 -3.15
N LYS A 420 13.87 -20.93 -2.83
CA LYS A 420 13.37 -20.01 -3.84
C LYS A 420 14.54 -19.42 -4.63
N TRP A 421 14.65 -19.78 -5.90
CA TRP A 421 15.72 -19.37 -6.80
C TRP A 421 15.65 -17.90 -7.20
N SER A 422 14.48 -17.27 -7.20
CA SER A 422 14.28 -15.94 -7.75
C SER A 422 15.21 -14.84 -7.19
N PRO A 423 15.53 -14.77 -5.89
CA PRO A 423 16.49 -13.78 -5.37
C PRO A 423 17.91 -13.98 -5.93
N TYR A 424 18.35 -15.23 -6.01
CA TYR A 424 19.67 -15.56 -6.55
C TYR A 424 19.78 -15.26 -8.04
N ARG A 425 18.74 -15.61 -8.81
CA ARG A 425 18.68 -15.29 -10.23
C ARG A 425 18.81 -13.80 -10.46
N ARG A 426 18.07 -12.96 -9.73
CA ARG A 426 18.17 -11.49 -9.83
C ARG A 426 19.57 -11.00 -9.53
N ALA A 427 20.18 -11.52 -8.48
CA ALA A 427 21.53 -11.13 -8.08
C ALA A 427 22.62 -11.61 -9.07
N ILE A 428 22.49 -12.83 -9.59
CA ILE A 428 23.40 -13.39 -10.60
C ILE A 428 23.32 -12.57 -11.90
N LEU A 429 22.12 -12.24 -12.37
CA LEU A 429 21.92 -11.48 -13.60
C LEU A 429 22.35 -10.00 -13.52
N LYS A 430 22.58 -9.48 -12.31
CA LYS A 430 23.19 -8.16 -12.12
C LYS A 430 24.70 -8.15 -12.35
N HIS A 431 25.33 -9.31 -12.40
CA HIS A 431 26.74 -9.36 -12.73
C HIS A 431 26.92 -8.99 -14.21
N PRO A 432 27.79 -8.00 -14.54
CA PRO A 432 27.89 -7.41 -15.90
C PRO A 432 28.26 -8.40 -16.99
N ASN A 433 28.81 -9.56 -16.64
CA ASN A 433 29.30 -10.56 -17.55
C ASN A 433 28.56 -11.90 -17.48
N ILE A 434 27.42 -11.95 -16.78
CA ILE A 434 26.59 -13.16 -16.70
C ILE A 434 25.25 -12.91 -17.40
N TYR A 435 24.87 -13.82 -18.27
CA TYR A 435 23.67 -13.74 -19.10
C TYR A 435 22.86 -15.03 -18.96
N ASP A 436 21.55 -14.90 -18.92
CA ASP A 436 20.62 -16.02 -19.00
C ASP A 436 20.28 -16.27 -20.47
N MET A 437 20.70 -17.40 -20.97
CA MET A 437 20.49 -17.81 -22.38
C MET A 437 19.50 -18.97 -22.50
N GLY A 438 18.91 -19.42 -21.37
CA GLY A 438 17.94 -20.52 -21.37
C GLY A 438 16.51 -20.04 -21.69
N ASN A 439 15.78 -20.78 -22.51
CA ASN A 439 14.38 -20.50 -22.84
C ASN A 439 13.43 -21.10 -21.81
N ASP A 440 13.61 -22.36 -21.43
CA ASP A 440 12.72 -23.09 -20.50
C ASP A 440 13.34 -23.26 -19.09
N GLU A 441 14.65 -23.49 -19.00
CA GLU A 441 15.39 -23.44 -17.76
C GLU A 441 16.51 -22.39 -17.84
N PRO A 442 16.73 -21.60 -16.74
CA PRO A 442 17.81 -20.63 -16.73
C PRO A 442 19.17 -21.30 -16.92
N ILE A 443 19.90 -20.87 -17.96
CA ILE A 443 21.28 -21.25 -18.23
C ILE A 443 22.14 -19.99 -18.22
N TYR A 444 23.08 -19.93 -17.29
CA TYR A 444 23.90 -18.76 -17.05
C TYR A 444 25.24 -18.91 -17.78
N HIS A 445 25.51 -17.95 -18.68
CA HIS A 445 26.75 -17.85 -19.42
C HIS A 445 27.60 -16.73 -18.88
N TYR A 446 28.85 -17.02 -18.54
CA TYR A 446 29.85 -16.01 -18.26
C TYR A 446 30.56 -15.63 -19.55
N ILE A 447 30.44 -14.36 -19.96
CA ILE A 447 31.14 -13.82 -21.10
C ILE A 447 32.32 -12.98 -20.59
N HIS A 448 33.55 -13.37 -20.89
CA HIS A 448 34.70 -12.62 -20.48
C HIS A 448 34.68 -11.18 -21.06
N PRO A 449 34.98 -10.14 -20.26
CA PRO A 449 34.93 -8.74 -20.72
C PRO A 449 35.61 -8.47 -22.04
N TRP A 450 36.71 -9.19 -22.29
CA TRP A 450 37.49 -9.07 -23.51
C TRP A 450 36.74 -9.45 -24.80
N ILE A 451 35.84 -10.41 -24.72
CA ILE A 451 35.00 -10.87 -25.86
C ILE A 451 33.94 -9.81 -26.22
N LYS A 452 33.51 -8.99 -25.27
CA LYS A 452 32.56 -7.87 -25.50
C LYS A 452 33.19 -6.75 -26.35
N LEU A 453 34.46 -6.46 -26.17
CA LEU A 453 35.17 -5.42 -26.90
C LEU A 453 35.34 -5.81 -28.38
N HIS A 454 35.58 -7.10 -28.67
CA HIS A 454 35.80 -7.58 -30.03
C HIS A 454 34.52 -7.87 -30.84
N LYS A 455 33.37 -8.06 -30.19
CA LYS A 455 32.08 -8.19 -30.93
C LYS A 455 31.62 -6.86 -31.54
N LYS A 456 32.04 -5.72 -31.03
CA LYS A 456 31.73 -4.41 -31.64
C LYS A 456 32.48 -4.19 -32.96
N ASP A 457 33.65 -4.84 -33.16
CA ASP A 457 34.43 -4.70 -34.36
C ASP A 457 34.02 -5.70 -35.48
N LEU A 458 33.23 -6.70 -35.17
CA LEU A 458 32.76 -7.72 -36.13
C LEU A 458 31.38 -7.45 -36.73
N SER A 459 30.70 -6.34 -36.35
CA SER A 459 29.39 -5.96 -36.85
C SER A 459 29.39 -4.71 -37.74
N SER A 460 30.52 -4.38 -38.35
CA SER A 460 30.57 -3.39 -39.44
C SER A 460 30.76 -4.12 -40.76
N PRO A 461 29.92 -3.86 -41.79
CA PRO A 461 30.04 -4.50 -43.09
C PRO A 461 31.28 -4.06 -43.83
#